data_bf73bd4fa6af622b8ba7a66d0a49975c
#
_entry.id   bf73bd4fa6af622b8ba7a66d0a49975c
#
_cell.length_a   1.000
_cell.length_b   1.000
_cell.length_c   1.000
_cell.angle_alpha   90.00
_cell.angle_beta   90.00
_cell.angle_gamma   90.00
#
_symmetry.space_group_name_H-M   'P 1'
#
loop_
_entity.id
_entity.type
_entity.pdbx_description
1 polymer ?
#
loop_
_entity_poly.entity_id
_entity_poly.type
_entity_poly.pdbx_seq_one_letter_code
_entity_poly.pdbx_strand_id
1 'polypeptide(L)'
;MCFNHQSMGFNPDMHNRRSIRLQEYDYSQNGYYYVTICTENFIKYFGEIKNGKMELSKIGEIVCDEWTKTEQIRQNVHLDEWVVMPNHFHAIVIIENDNVMSNVGAYCNTPLHGKNQFKSPSNNLGSIIRSFKFAVKRWCNKNGFEYFQWQRNYFERIIRNEIELYIKRRYIINNPIKWEFDKNNLGWIYFLTLANHFSAKCTNDSLSL
;
A
#
# COMPACT_ATOMS: atom_id res chain seq x y z
N MET A 1 -38.22 28.66 -0.50
CA MET A 1 -37.54 28.17 -1.72
C MET A 1 -36.68 26.97 -1.29
N CYS A 2 -37.15 25.75 -1.60
CA CYS A 2 -36.43 24.51 -1.24
C CYS A 2 -35.40 24.22 -2.33
N PHE A 3 -34.12 24.19 -1.98
CA PHE A 3 -33.08 23.75 -2.87
C PHE A 3 -33.11 22.22 -2.97
N ASN A 4 -33.51 21.72 -4.13
CA ASN A 4 -33.40 20.29 -4.46
C ASN A 4 -31.91 19.90 -4.57
N HIS A 5 -31.44 19.12 -3.63
CA HIS A 5 -30.16 18.43 -3.75
C HIS A 5 -30.39 17.23 -4.69
N GLN A 6 -30.14 17.43 -5.97
CA GLN A 6 -30.03 16.31 -6.92
C GLN A 6 -28.75 15.54 -6.55
N SER A 7 -28.91 14.32 -6.07
CA SER A 7 -27.83 13.36 -5.94
C SER A 7 -27.24 13.13 -7.33
N MET A 8 -26.00 13.54 -7.57
CA MET A 8 -25.29 13.18 -8.80
C MET A 8 -25.15 11.65 -8.83
N GLY A 9 -25.91 11.01 -9.68
CA GLY A 9 -25.85 9.58 -9.93
C GLY A 9 -24.47 9.18 -10.42
N PHE A 10 -24.07 7.96 -10.10
CA PHE A 10 -22.81 7.35 -10.56
C PHE A 10 -22.77 7.37 -12.11
N ASN A 11 -21.79 8.09 -12.67
CA ASN A 11 -21.53 8.11 -14.12
C ASN A 11 -20.36 7.16 -14.42
N PRO A 12 -20.59 6.00 -15.08
CA PRO A 12 -19.56 5.02 -15.40
C PRO A 12 -18.44 5.58 -16.27
N ASP A 13 -18.74 6.53 -17.17
CA ASP A 13 -17.78 7.10 -18.12
C ASP A 13 -16.80 8.09 -17.48
N MET A 14 -17.24 8.76 -16.40
CA MET A 14 -16.38 9.63 -15.60
C MET A 14 -15.55 8.89 -14.56
N HIS A 15 -15.92 7.66 -14.20
CA HIS A 15 -15.26 6.86 -13.17
C HIS A 15 -14.59 5.62 -13.77
N ASN A 16 -13.88 5.77 -14.87
CA ASN A 16 -13.13 4.70 -15.53
C ASN A 16 -11.97 4.22 -14.65
N ARG A 17 -12.32 3.61 -13.51
CA ARG A 17 -11.37 3.05 -12.54
C ARG A 17 -10.91 1.69 -13.02
N ARG A 18 -9.82 1.67 -13.75
CA ARG A 18 -9.11 0.42 -13.97
C ARG A 18 -8.61 -0.08 -12.62
N SER A 19 -9.14 -1.22 -12.17
CA SER A 19 -8.59 -1.95 -11.05
C SER A 19 -7.11 -2.26 -11.37
N ILE A 20 -6.20 -1.95 -10.45
CA ILE A 20 -4.77 -2.32 -10.58
C ILE A 20 -4.62 -3.85 -10.40
N ARG A 21 -5.66 -4.51 -9.88
CA ARG A 21 -5.70 -5.94 -9.66
C ARG A 21 -5.72 -6.69 -10.98
N LEU A 22 -4.96 -7.77 -11.01
CA LEU A 22 -5.04 -8.71 -12.12
C LEU A 22 -6.47 -9.26 -12.19
N GLN A 23 -7.12 -9.04 -13.34
CA GLN A 23 -8.40 -9.66 -13.62
C GLN A 23 -8.20 -11.18 -13.59
N GLU A 24 -9.17 -11.90 -13.01
CA GLU A 24 -9.15 -13.36 -12.91
C GLU A 24 -8.13 -13.98 -11.92
N TYR A 25 -7.31 -13.19 -11.21
CA TYR A 25 -6.43 -13.74 -10.17
C TYR A 25 -7.17 -13.86 -8.84
N ASP A 26 -7.11 -15.06 -8.25
CA ASP A 26 -7.68 -15.33 -6.93
C ASP A 26 -6.67 -14.95 -5.83
N TYR A 27 -6.83 -13.78 -5.23
CA TYR A 27 -6.02 -13.26 -4.13
C TYR A 27 -6.24 -13.96 -2.78
N SER A 28 -6.92 -15.10 -2.77
CA SER A 28 -6.96 -16.04 -1.63
C SER A 28 -5.97 -17.19 -1.77
N GLN A 29 -5.26 -17.29 -2.90
CA GLN A 29 -4.25 -18.33 -3.12
C GLN A 29 -3.06 -18.16 -2.18
N ASN A 30 -2.40 -19.28 -1.89
CA ASN A 30 -1.14 -19.30 -1.16
C ASN A 30 -0.09 -18.49 -1.93
N GLY A 31 0.69 -17.68 -1.23
CA GLY A 31 1.73 -16.88 -1.87
C GLY A 31 2.14 -15.65 -1.09
N TYR A 32 3.11 -14.95 -1.64
CA TYR A 32 3.68 -13.72 -1.10
C TYR A 32 3.10 -12.51 -1.84
N TYR A 33 2.60 -11.54 -1.10
CA TYR A 33 1.97 -10.34 -1.63
C TYR A 33 2.65 -9.09 -1.07
N TYR A 34 3.33 -8.36 -1.93
CA TYR A 34 3.84 -7.03 -1.56
C TYR A 34 2.72 -6.01 -1.68
N VAL A 35 2.56 -5.17 -0.66
CA VAL A 35 1.55 -4.10 -0.62
C VAL A 35 2.16 -2.75 -0.28
N THR A 36 1.56 -1.67 -0.83
CA THR A 36 1.82 -0.29 -0.42
C THR A 36 0.50 0.40 -0.14
N ILE A 37 0.36 0.94 1.06
CA ILE A 37 -0.86 1.60 1.53
C ILE A 37 -0.50 3.05 1.88
N CYS A 38 -1.08 4.03 1.18
CA CYS A 38 -0.78 5.44 1.40
C CYS A 38 -1.86 6.11 2.25
N THR A 39 -1.49 7.19 2.92
CA THR A 39 -2.42 8.14 3.50
C THR A 39 -3.07 8.99 2.41
N GLU A 40 -4.23 9.55 2.69
CA GLU A 40 -4.89 10.48 1.78
C GLU A 40 -3.99 11.70 1.52
N ASN A 41 -3.87 12.07 0.24
CA ASN A 41 -3.04 13.18 -0.23
C ASN A 41 -1.57 13.11 0.24
N PHE A 42 -1.06 11.94 0.58
CA PHE A 42 0.30 11.70 1.08
C PHE A 42 0.66 12.55 2.31
N ILE A 43 -0.32 12.90 3.14
CA ILE A 43 -0.10 13.64 4.39
C ILE A 43 0.72 12.77 5.35
N LYS A 44 1.76 13.34 5.96
CA LYS A 44 2.69 12.65 6.87
C LYS A 44 2.05 12.42 8.26
N TYR A 45 1.11 11.50 8.36
CA TYR A 45 0.42 11.20 9.62
C TYR A 45 1.19 10.28 10.56
N PHE A 46 2.08 9.43 10.01
CA PHE A 46 2.69 8.35 10.79
C PHE A 46 3.95 8.74 11.52
N GLY A 47 4.51 9.93 11.26
CA GLY A 47 5.71 10.45 11.88
C GLY A 47 6.67 11.08 10.89
N GLU A 48 7.96 11.05 11.21
CA GLU A 48 9.01 11.67 10.40
C GLU A 48 10.28 10.80 10.35
N ILE A 49 11.11 11.00 9.34
CA ILE A 49 12.41 10.37 9.25
C ILE A 49 13.46 11.32 9.81
N LYS A 50 14.20 10.86 10.83
CA LYS A 50 15.36 11.55 11.38
C LYS A 50 16.59 10.65 11.33
N ASN A 51 17.67 11.15 10.75
CA ASN A 51 18.94 10.39 10.61
C ASN A 51 18.73 8.99 9.98
N GLY A 52 17.87 8.90 8.96
CA GLY A 52 17.56 7.65 8.28
C GLY A 52 16.71 6.65 9.09
N LYS A 53 16.15 7.07 10.22
CA LYS A 53 15.27 6.25 11.07
C LYS A 53 13.88 6.87 11.16
N MET A 54 12.87 6.02 11.20
CA MET A 54 11.48 6.44 11.39
C MET A 54 11.22 6.72 12.87
N GLU A 55 10.81 7.95 13.19
CA GLU A 55 10.24 8.34 14.48
C GLU A 55 8.71 8.36 14.33
N LEU A 56 8.07 7.41 14.99
CA LEU A 56 6.62 7.23 14.86
C LEU A 56 5.84 8.29 15.62
N SER A 57 4.77 8.78 15.02
CA SER A 57 3.69 9.47 15.72
C SER A 57 2.79 8.47 16.43
N LYS A 58 1.85 8.97 17.23
CA LYS A 58 0.83 8.11 17.85
C LYS A 58 0.02 7.29 16.85
N ILE A 59 -0.28 7.86 15.69
CA ILE A 59 -0.97 7.14 14.61
C ILE A 59 -0.04 6.07 14.01
N GLY A 60 1.25 6.39 13.84
CA GLY A 60 2.25 5.43 13.36
C GLY A 60 2.42 4.22 14.28
N GLU A 61 2.43 4.44 15.61
CA GLU A 61 2.44 3.35 16.60
C GLU A 61 1.24 2.41 16.41
N ILE A 62 0.03 2.97 16.26
CA ILE A 62 -1.19 2.17 16.05
C ILE A 62 -1.16 1.41 14.73
N VAL A 63 -0.55 1.96 13.68
CA VAL A 63 -0.34 1.24 12.42
C VAL A 63 0.51 -0.01 12.67
N CYS A 64 1.60 0.08 13.46
CA CYS A 64 2.41 -1.08 13.83
C CYS A 64 1.60 -2.10 14.64
N ASP A 65 0.88 -1.65 15.67
CA ASP A 65 0.10 -2.52 16.55
C ASP A 65 -1.00 -3.29 15.80
N GLU A 66 -1.79 -2.58 15.00
CA GLU A 66 -2.88 -3.20 14.24
C GLU A 66 -2.37 -4.11 13.11
N TRP A 67 -1.18 -3.81 12.55
CA TRP A 67 -0.55 -4.70 11.59
C TRP A 67 -0.13 -6.01 12.23
N THR A 68 0.58 -5.95 13.35
CA THR A 68 1.03 -7.13 14.09
C THR A 68 -0.14 -8.01 14.57
N LYS A 69 -1.26 -7.41 14.96
CA LYS A 69 -2.49 -8.15 15.31
C LYS A 69 -3.08 -8.94 14.14
N THR A 70 -2.78 -8.56 12.89
CA THR A 70 -3.32 -9.23 11.70
C THR A 70 -2.97 -10.72 11.69
N GLU A 71 -1.74 -11.07 12.01
CA GLU A 71 -1.27 -12.47 12.10
C GLU A 71 -1.92 -13.21 13.28
N GLN A 72 -2.10 -12.53 14.41
CA GLN A 72 -2.75 -13.12 15.58
C GLN A 72 -4.23 -13.47 15.36
N ILE A 73 -4.91 -12.67 14.53
CA ILE A 73 -6.35 -12.84 14.23
C ILE A 73 -6.58 -13.88 13.13
N ARG A 74 -5.60 -14.07 12.23
CA ARG A 74 -5.75 -14.86 11.01
C ARG A 74 -4.69 -15.94 10.94
N GLN A 75 -5.06 -17.19 11.26
CA GLN A 75 -4.17 -18.34 11.30
C GLN A 75 -3.48 -18.66 9.95
N ASN A 76 -4.08 -18.23 8.86
CA ASN A 76 -3.57 -18.46 7.50
C ASN A 76 -2.78 -17.27 6.93
N VAL A 77 -2.41 -16.28 7.76
CA VAL A 77 -1.68 -15.09 7.36
C VAL A 77 -0.43 -14.96 8.20
N HIS A 78 0.71 -14.83 7.53
CA HIS A 78 1.98 -14.52 8.16
C HIS A 78 2.53 -13.20 7.66
N LEU A 79 3.20 -12.47 8.54
CA LEU A 79 3.81 -11.19 8.23
C LEU A 79 5.30 -11.41 7.96
N ASP A 80 5.75 -10.94 6.80
CA ASP A 80 7.16 -10.85 6.45
C ASP A 80 7.66 -9.42 6.72
N GLU A 81 8.63 -8.92 6.00
CA GLU A 81 9.17 -7.57 6.16
C GLU A 81 8.10 -6.49 5.94
N TRP A 82 8.11 -5.49 6.81
CA TRP A 82 7.24 -4.33 6.69
C TRP A 82 7.89 -3.07 7.29
N VAL A 83 7.44 -1.90 6.86
CA VAL A 83 7.91 -0.60 7.37
C VAL A 83 6.81 0.44 7.30
N VAL A 84 6.69 1.22 8.37
CA VAL A 84 5.89 2.44 8.41
C VAL A 84 6.77 3.60 7.97
N MET A 85 6.33 4.33 6.95
CA MET A 85 6.95 5.53 6.44
C MET A 85 6.09 6.75 6.80
N PRO A 86 6.56 7.99 6.70
CA PRO A 86 5.79 9.14 7.17
C PRO A 86 4.36 9.25 6.65
N ASN A 87 4.10 8.83 5.41
CA ASN A 87 2.80 8.95 4.74
C ASN A 87 2.33 7.68 4.02
N HIS A 88 3.04 6.57 4.20
CA HIS A 88 2.65 5.29 3.61
C HIS A 88 3.22 4.12 4.43
N PHE A 89 2.79 2.94 4.07
CA PHE A 89 3.16 1.68 4.69
C PHE A 89 3.48 0.65 3.62
N HIS A 90 4.61 -0.02 3.75
CA HIS A 90 4.98 -1.15 2.91
C HIS A 90 4.98 -2.43 3.72
N ALA A 91 4.50 -3.53 3.13
CA ALA A 91 4.55 -4.84 3.76
C ALA A 91 4.59 -5.97 2.74
N ILE A 92 5.10 -7.11 3.17
CA ILE A 92 4.92 -8.39 2.52
C ILE A 92 4.01 -9.24 3.41
N VAL A 93 2.92 -9.74 2.82
CA VAL A 93 1.94 -10.64 3.45
C VAL A 93 2.07 -12.01 2.82
N ILE A 94 2.12 -13.03 3.64
CA ILE A 94 2.10 -14.43 3.23
C ILE A 94 0.71 -14.97 3.52
N ILE A 95 0.07 -15.59 2.54
CA ILE A 95 -1.19 -16.31 2.72
C ILE A 95 -0.90 -17.79 2.54
N GLU A 96 -1.20 -18.60 3.58
CA GLU A 96 -1.03 -20.05 3.59
C GLU A 96 -2.33 -20.71 4.06
N ASN A 97 -3.03 -21.40 3.17
CA ASN A 97 -4.26 -22.13 3.51
C ASN A 97 -3.95 -23.61 3.62
N ASP A 98 -4.38 -24.24 4.69
CA ASP A 98 -4.07 -25.63 5.09
C ASP A 98 -4.56 -26.73 4.11
N ASN A 99 -5.27 -26.37 3.04
CA ASN A 99 -5.90 -27.33 2.12
C ASN A 99 -5.03 -27.77 0.93
N VAL A 100 -3.74 -27.41 0.91
CA VAL A 100 -2.82 -27.91 -0.10
C VAL A 100 -1.61 -28.48 0.61
N MET A 101 -1.51 -29.81 0.68
CA MET A 101 -0.24 -30.47 0.98
C MET A 101 0.82 -29.84 0.09
N SER A 102 1.60 -28.95 0.68
CA SER A 102 2.57 -28.12 -0.01
C SER A 102 3.73 -28.99 -0.46
N ASN A 103 3.83 -29.23 -1.76
CA ASN A 103 5.15 -29.35 -2.35
C ASN A 103 5.82 -27.98 -2.21
N VAL A 104 6.54 -27.79 -1.12
CA VAL A 104 7.42 -26.65 -0.87
C VAL A 104 8.48 -26.68 -1.98
N GLY A 105 8.27 -25.90 -3.02
CA GLY A 105 9.18 -25.84 -4.17
C GLY A 105 8.54 -25.41 -5.50
N ALA A 106 7.22 -25.40 -5.59
CA ALA A 106 6.53 -25.01 -6.83
C ALA A 106 6.10 -23.53 -6.76
N TYR A 107 7.00 -22.61 -7.06
CA TYR A 107 6.65 -21.23 -7.34
C TYR A 107 5.66 -21.17 -8.50
N CYS A 108 4.45 -20.78 -8.17
CA CYS A 108 3.29 -20.45 -8.97
C CYS A 108 3.45 -20.43 -10.50
N ASN A 109 3.52 -21.59 -11.13
CA ASN A 109 3.07 -21.80 -12.50
C ASN A 109 1.69 -22.46 -12.49
N THR A 110 0.75 -21.94 -11.71
CA THR A 110 -0.64 -22.41 -11.78
C THR A 110 -1.34 -21.74 -12.95
N PRO A 111 -1.85 -22.53 -13.93
CA PRO A 111 -2.67 -21.99 -15.00
C PRO A 111 -3.95 -21.36 -14.43
N LEU A 112 -4.33 -20.22 -14.98
CA LEU A 112 -5.62 -19.56 -14.77
C LEU A 112 -6.76 -20.47 -15.21
N HIS A 113 -7.16 -21.44 -14.39
CA HIS A 113 -8.39 -22.22 -14.64
C HIS A 113 -8.99 -22.72 -13.34
N GLY A 114 -10.09 -22.12 -12.93
CA GLY A 114 -10.94 -22.58 -11.84
C GLY A 114 -12.15 -21.64 -11.68
N LYS A 115 -13.29 -22.08 -12.23
CA LYS A 115 -14.57 -21.40 -12.10
C LYS A 115 -14.87 -21.09 -10.63
N ASN A 116 -15.25 -19.83 -10.38
CA ASN A 116 -15.80 -19.24 -9.18
C ASN A 116 -16.46 -20.22 -8.19
N GLN A 117 -15.70 -20.72 -7.24
CA GLN A 117 -16.27 -21.02 -5.94
C GLN A 117 -16.17 -19.73 -5.12
N PHE A 118 -17.30 -19.21 -4.69
CA PHE A 118 -17.39 -18.12 -3.71
C PHE A 118 -16.77 -18.58 -2.40
N LYS A 119 -15.42 -18.52 -2.31
CA LYS A 119 -14.73 -18.66 -1.04
C LYS A 119 -15.02 -17.41 -0.23
N SER A 120 -15.27 -17.61 1.06
CA SER A 120 -15.59 -16.52 2.01
C SER A 120 -14.68 -15.32 1.78
N PRO A 121 -15.20 -14.09 1.64
CA PRO A 121 -14.40 -12.89 1.40
C PRO A 121 -13.42 -12.59 2.56
N SER A 122 -13.47 -13.35 3.66
CA SER A 122 -12.64 -13.15 4.85
C SER A 122 -11.15 -13.51 4.67
N ASN A 123 -10.81 -14.40 3.73
CA ASN A 123 -9.45 -14.98 3.62
C ASN A 123 -8.67 -14.53 2.38
N ASN A 124 -8.99 -13.41 1.77
CA ASN A 124 -8.23 -12.86 0.67
C ASN A 124 -7.45 -11.59 1.07
N LEU A 125 -6.41 -11.25 0.30
CA LEU A 125 -5.59 -10.06 0.53
C LEU A 125 -6.44 -8.79 0.72
N GLY A 126 -7.49 -8.60 -0.08
CA GLY A 126 -8.37 -7.43 0.00
C GLY A 126 -9.09 -7.32 1.33
N SER A 127 -9.50 -8.44 1.94
CA SER A 127 -10.15 -8.45 3.25
C SER A 127 -9.15 -8.18 4.39
N ILE A 128 -7.91 -8.68 4.25
CA ILE A 128 -6.82 -8.42 5.20
C ILE A 128 -6.56 -6.91 5.27
N ILE A 129 -6.28 -6.30 4.12
CA ILE A 129 -5.97 -4.86 4.05
C ILE A 129 -7.17 -4.00 4.48
N ARG A 130 -8.39 -4.39 4.13
CA ARG A 130 -9.60 -3.67 4.56
C ARG A 130 -9.77 -3.70 6.08
N SER A 131 -9.59 -4.86 6.71
CA SER A 131 -9.70 -5.01 8.17
C SER A 131 -8.63 -4.17 8.88
N PHE A 132 -7.39 -4.23 8.42
CA PHE A 132 -6.30 -3.43 8.94
C PHE A 132 -6.59 -1.92 8.84
N LYS A 133 -6.92 -1.42 7.65
CA LYS A 133 -7.24 0.00 7.44
C LYS A 133 -8.41 0.46 8.30
N PHE A 134 -9.43 -0.40 8.45
CA PHE A 134 -10.58 -0.13 9.30
C PHE A 134 -10.21 -0.04 10.79
N ALA A 135 -9.38 -0.97 11.28
CA ALA A 135 -8.95 -1.00 12.68
C ALA A 135 -8.19 0.28 13.07
N VAL A 136 -7.20 0.69 12.27
CA VAL A 136 -6.47 1.95 12.46
C VAL A 136 -7.42 3.15 12.43
N LYS A 137 -8.28 3.26 11.41
CA LYS A 137 -9.24 4.38 11.29
C LYS A 137 -10.22 4.42 12.47
N ARG A 138 -10.73 3.26 12.89
CA ARG A 138 -11.62 3.16 14.07
C ARG A 138 -10.94 3.65 15.33
N TRP A 139 -9.67 3.28 15.54
CA TRP A 139 -8.91 3.77 16.69
C TRP A 139 -8.72 5.28 16.60
N CYS A 140 -8.30 5.81 15.45
CA CYS A 140 -8.15 7.25 15.22
C CYS A 140 -9.43 8.03 15.56
N ASN A 141 -10.57 7.58 15.08
CA ASN A 141 -11.87 8.21 15.35
C ASN A 141 -12.25 8.22 16.85
N LYS A 142 -11.75 7.25 17.63
CA LYS A 142 -12.05 7.16 19.06
C LYS A 142 -11.09 7.96 19.96
N ASN A 143 -9.96 8.38 19.41
CA ASN A 143 -8.86 8.97 20.19
C ASN A 143 -8.50 10.40 19.75
N GLY A 144 -9.39 11.11 19.05
CA GLY A 144 -9.20 12.52 18.69
C GLY A 144 -8.37 12.73 17.40
N PHE A 145 -8.27 11.71 16.55
CA PHE A 145 -7.57 11.77 15.27
C PHE A 145 -8.54 11.54 14.09
N GLU A 146 -9.75 12.08 14.16
CA GLU A 146 -10.80 11.91 13.15
C GLU A 146 -10.39 12.44 11.78
N TYR A 147 -9.44 13.37 11.75
CA TYR A 147 -8.86 13.94 10.52
C TYR A 147 -7.99 12.95 9.75
N PHE A 148 -7.52 11.87 10.38
CA PHE A 148 -6.73 10.84 9.69
C PHE A 148 -7.56 10.14 8.62
N GLN A 149 -7.02 10.01 7.42
CA GLN A 149 -7.64 9.30 6.31
C GLN A 149 -6.61 8.46 5.54
N TRP A 150 -7.02 7.26 5.16
CA TRP A 150 -6.30 6.45 4.21
C TRP A 150 -6.66 6.84 2.77
N GLN A 151 -5.70 6.77 1.87
CA GLN A 151 -6.00 6.72 0.44
C GLN A 151 -6.95 5.53 0.17
N ARG A 152 -7.92 5.70 -0.72
CA ARG A 152 -9.00 4.73 -0.94
C ARG A 152 -8.52 3.33 -1.31
N ASN A 153 -7.58 3.23 -2.25
CA ASN A 153 -7.00 1.97 -2.74
C ASN A 153 -5.65 1.70 -2.07
N TYR A 154 -4.98 0.66 -2.52
CA TYR A 154 -3.61 0.33 -2.19
C TYR A 154 -2.96 -0.31 -3.43
N PHE A 155 -1.63 -0.25 -3.51
CA PHE A 155 -0.87 -0.96 -4.53
C PHE A 155 -0.57 -2.37 -4.03
N GLU A 156 -0.64 -3.36 -4.94
CA GLU A 156 -0.29 -4.74 -4.65
C GLU A 156 0.51 -5.35 -5.79
N ARG A 157 1.38 -6.30 -5.45
CA ARG A 157 2.14 -7.10 -6.38
C ARG A 157 2.32 -8.51 -5.83
N ILE A 158 2.01 -9.50 -6.66
CA ILE A 158 2.28 -10.91 -6.36
C ILE A 158 3.76 -11.15 -6.57
N ILE A 159 4.44 -11.67 -5.54
CA ILE A 159 5.84 -12.05 -5.60
C ILE A 159 5.92 -13.48 -6.14
N ARG A 160 6.65 -13.68 -7.22
CA ARG A 160 6.63 -14.93 -7.99
C ARG A 160 7.88 -15.81 -7.82
N ASN A 161 8.94 -15.28 -7.24
CA ASN A 161 10.20 -16.01 -7.05
C ASN A 161 11.03 -15.40 -5.92
N GLU A 162 12.05 -16.15 -5.49
CA GLU A 162 12.95 -15.76 -4.40
C GLU A 162 13.74 -14.48 -4.68
N ILE A 163 14.13 -14.25 -5.93
CA ILE A 163 14.87 -13.03 -6.31
C ILE A 163 13.99 -11.80 -6.09
N GLU A 164 12.73 -11.86 -6.53
CA GLU A 164 11.77 -10.79 -6.33
C GLU A 164 11.47 -10.57 -4.84
N LEU A 165 11.32 -11.66 -4.06
CA LEU A 165 11.13 -11.61 -2.62
C LEU A 165 12.31 -10.91 -1.93
N TYR A 166 13.54 -11.32 -2.25
CA TYR A 166 14.75 -10.71 -1.73
C TYR A 166 14.81 -9.20 -2.05
N ILE A 167 14.53 -8.83 -3.30
CA ILE A 167 14.52 -7.43 -3.73
C ILE A 167 13.49 -6.61 -2.94
N LYS A 168 12.29 -7.16 -2.71
CA LYS A 168 11.23 -6.47 -1.97
C LYS A 168 11.55 -6.33 -0.49
N ARG A 169 12.11 -7.35 0.16
CA ARG A 169 12.61 -7.28 1.54
C ARG A 169 13.67 -6.18 1.66
N ARG A 170 14.68 -6.18 0.78
CA ARG A 170 15.74 -5.15 0.77
C ARG A 170 15.19 -3.75 0.52
N TYR A 171 14.19 -3.61 -0.33
CA TYR A 171 13.52 -2.34 -0.57
C TYR A 171 12.83 -1.83 0.71
N ILE A 172 12.08 -2.68 1.40
CA ILE A 172 11.39 -2.34 2.65
C ILE A 172 12.38 -1.91 3.73
N ILE A 173 13.40 -2.73 4.00
CA ILE A 173 14.40 -2.48 5.05
C ILE A 173 15.14 -1.15 4.80
N ASN A 174 15.50 -0.85 3.56
CA ASN A 174 16.27 0.34 3.21
C ASN A 174 15.40 1.59 2.96
N ASN A 175 14.07 1.48 3.02
CA ASN A 175 13.19 2.59 2.66
C ASN A 175 13.39 3.83 3.56
N PRO A 176 13.53 3.73 4.89
CA PRO A 176 13.76 4.89 5.75
C PRO A 176 15.02 5.68 5.37
N ILE A 177 16.13 5.00 5.06
CA ILE A 177 17.39 5.66 4.68
C ILE A 177 17.26 6.37 3.32
N LYS A 178 16.40 5.86 2.44
CA LYS A 178 16.15 6.38 1.09
C LYS A 178 14.94 7.30 1.00
N TRP A 179 14.38 7.71 2.12
CA TRP A 179 13.15 8.52 2.17
C TRP A 179 13.21 9.79 1.33
N GLU A 180 14.35 10.46 1.28
CA GLU A 180 14.51 11.69 0.50
C GLU A 180 14.29 11.45 -1.01
N PHE A 181 14.55 10.23 -1.48
CA PHE A 181 14.39 9.82 -2.88
C PHE A 181 13.12 9.01 -3.13
N ASP A 182 12.28 8.81 -2.10
CA ASP A 182 11.05 8.03 -2.27
C ASP A 182 10.02 8.79 -3.10
N LYS A 183 9.44 8.09 -4.08
CA LYS A 183 8.40 8.66 -4.98
C LYS A 183 7.14 9.14 -4.24
N ASN A 184 6.89 8.63 -3.03
CA ASN A 184 5.77 9.06 -2.20
C ASN A 184 6.13 10.26 -1.31
N ASN A 185 7.40 10.71 -1.32
CA ASN A 185 7.81 11.95 -0.67
C ASN A 185 7.54 13.15 -1.58
N LEU A 186 6.41 13.82 -1.38
CA LEU A 186 6.01 14.98 -2.19
C LEU A 186 7.06 16.11 -2.19
N GLY A 187 7.86 16.24 -1.15
CA GLY A 187 8.96 17.20 -1.08
C GLY A 187 10.00 16.97 -2.18
N TRP A 188 10.31 15.69 -2.49
CA TRP A 188 11.22 15.32 -3.56
C TRP A 188 10.65 15.64 -4.95
N ILE A 189 9.39 15.36 -5.17
CA ILE A 189 8.70 15.69 -6.44
C ILE A 189 8.74 17.19 -6.69
N TYR A 190 8.47 18.00 -5.67
CA TYR A 190 8.54 19.46 -5.76
C TYR A 190 9.97 19.94 -6.07
N PHE A 191 10.97 19.37 -5.41
CA PHE A 191 12.40 19.67 -5.66
C PHE A 191 12.82 19.33 -7.09
N LEU A 192 12.45 18.14 -7.60
CA LEU A 192 12.73 17.75 -8.99
C LEU A 192 12.07 18.68 -10.00
N THR A 193 10.84 19.12 -9.73
CA THR A 193 10.12 20.05 -10.60
C THR A 193 10.83 21.41 -10.64
N LEU A 194 11.28 21.92 -9.49
CA LEU A 194 12.07 23.15 -9.41
C LEU A 194 13.42 23.00 -10.11
N ALA A 195 14.16 21.92 -9.86
CA ALA A 195 15.45 21.68 -10.49
C ALA A 195 15.37 21.62 -12.01
N ASN A 196 14.33 20.94 -12.55
CA ASN A 196 14.07 20.91 -13.98
C ASN A 196 13.69 22.29 -14.55
N HIS A 197 12.97 23.10 -13.80
CA HIS A 197 12.60 24.46 -14.20
C HIS A 197 13.81 25.40 -14.26
N PHE A 198 14.74 25.27 -13.31
CA PHE A 198 16.00 26.02 -13.32
C PHE A 198 16.94 25.56 -14.42
N SER A 199 17.05 24.25 -14.66
CA SER A 199 17.87 23.70 -15.76
C SER A 199 17.38 24.16 -17.13
N ALA A 200 16.05 24.21 -17.35
CA ALA A 200 15.46 24.68 -18.59
C ALA A 200 15.67 26.20 -18.82
N LYS A 201 15.79 27.00 -17.76
CA LYS A 201 16.13 28.43 -17.88
C LYS A 201 17.60 28.64 -18.26
N CYS A 202 18.52 27.89 -17.67
CA CYS A 202 19.96 28.03 -17.99
C CYS A 202 20.31 27.63 -19.41
N THR A 203 19.52 26.79 -20.07
CA THR A 203 19.75 26.40 -21.48
C THR A 203 19.20 27.44 -22.46
N ASN A 204 18.23 28.26 -22.07
CA ASN A 204 17.68 29.31 -22.94
C ASN A 204 18.49 30.61 -22.93
N ASP A 205 19.24 30.88 -21.84
CA ASP A 205 20.07 32.08 -21.73
C ASP A 205 21.44 31.95 -22.46
N SER A 206 21.81 30.73 -22.86
CA SER A 206 23.06 30.46 -23.61
C SER A 206 22.89 30.48 -25.13
N LEU A 207 21.71 30.80 -25.65
CA LEU A 207 21.42 30.91 -27.10
C LEU A 207 21.16 32.35 -27.55
N SER A 208 21.42 33.37 -26.72
CA SER A 208 21.26 34.80 -27.04
C SER A 208 22.56 35.56 -26.82
N LEU A 209 23.64 35.14 -27.49
CA LEU A 209 24.88 35.90 -27.73
C LEU A 209 25.33 35.70 -29.15
#